data_2f3f4d2ea69912d6e380563463222f06
#
_entry.id   2f3f4d2ea69912d6e380563463222f06
#
_cell.length_a   1.000
_cell.length_b   1.000
_cell.length_c   1.000
_cell.angle_alpha   90.00
_cell.angle_beta   90.00
_cell.angle_gamma   90.00
#
_symmetry.space_group_name_H-M   'P 1'
#
loop_
_entity.id
_entity.type
_entity.pdbx_description
1 polymer ?
#
loop_
_entity_poly.entity_id
_entity_poly.type
_entity_poly.pdbx_seq_one_letter_code
_entity_poly.pdbx_strand_id
1 'polypeptide(L)'
;MKSFNIVMRKDCLRMKRIGMLTSGGDCQALNAAMRGVVKGLSNNVDELEIYGFHNGYKGLIYGDYRLLTSADFSGILTKGGTILGSSRQPFKQMRVPDENGLDKVEAMKQTYHKLNLDCLVILGGNGTQKTANLLREEGLNVVHLPKTIDNDIYGTDVTFGFQSAINIATEAIDCIHTTAASHNRVFIVEVMGHKVGWLTLYAGI
;
A
#
# COMPACT_ATOMS: atom_id res chain seq x y z
N MET A 1 48.99 9.22 -5.25
CA MET A 1 47.60 9.72 -5.04
C MET A 1 46.83 9.47 -6.32
N LYS A 2 45.99 8.47 -6.36
CA LYS A 2 45.06 8.20 -7.50
C LYS A 2 43.78 8.99 -7.25
N SER A 3 43.49 9.97 -8.09
CA SER A 3 42.26 10.73 -8.06
C SER A 3 41.09 9.78 -8.45
N PHE A 4 40.19 9.54 -7.53
CA PHE A 4 38.89 8.90 -7.83
C PHE A 4 38.05 9.93 -8.59
N ASN A 5 37.97 9.81 -9.90
CA ASN A 5 36.94 10.46 -10.68
C ASN A 5 35.61 9.77 -10.37
N ILE A 6 34.79 10.38 -9.48
CA ILE A 6 33.40 10.04 -9.34
C ILE A 6 32.70 10.44 -10.64
N VAL A 7 32.47 9.47 -11.51
CA VAL A 7 31.58 9.63 -12.66
C VAL A 7 30.18 9.77 -12.08
N MET A 8 29.74 11.00 -11.82
CA MET A 8 28.35 11.30 -11.54
C MET A 8 27.55 10.88 -12.78
N ARG A 9 26.73 9.80 -12.62
CA ARG A 9 25.84 9.36 -13.68
C ARG A 9 24.87 10.50 -14.00
N LYS A 10 24.81 10.88 -15.27
CA LYS A 10 23.87 11.88 -15.81
C LYS A 10 22.39 11.60 -15.54
N ASP A 11 22.06 10.46 -14.95
CA ASP A 11 20.71 10.06 -14.57
C ASP A 11 20.16 10.77 -13.32
N CYS A 12 20.99 11.49 -12.57
CA CYS A 12 20.60 12.25 -11.37
C CYS A 12 19.84 13.56 -11.64
N LEU A 13 19.81 14.05 -12.88
CA LEU A 13 19.24 15.36 -13.23
C LEU A 13 17.84 15.28 -13.88
N ARG A 14 17.27 14.08 -13.99
CA ARG A 14 15.94 13.95 -14.58
C ARG A 14 14.88 13.85 -13.48
N MET A 15 13.86 14.72 -13.55
CA MET A 15 12.66 14.64 -12.73
C MET A 15 12.08 13.22 -12.71
N LYS A 16 11.94 12.64 -11.52
CA LYS A 16 11.36 11.32 -11.32
C LYS A 16 9.87 11.45 -11.05
N ARG A 17 9.08 10.68 -11.77
CA ARG A 17 7.61 10.66 -11.66
C ARG A 17 7.14 9.35 -11.09
N ILE A 18 6.58 9.39 -9.90
CA ILE A 18 6.16 8.21 -9.16
C ILE A 18 4.64 8.22 -9.02
N GLY A 19 4.01 7.17 -9.55
CA GLY A 19 2.60 6.89 -9.27
C GLY A 19 2.47 6.18 -7.92
N MET A 20 1.44 6.48 -7.16
CA MET A 20 1.16 5.83 -5.88
C MET A 20 -0.32 5.52 -5.74
N LEU A 21 -0.64 4.31 -5.31
CA LEU A 21 -2.02 3.91 -5.02
C LEU A 21 -2.10 2.93 -3.83
N THR A 22 -3.26 2.93 -3.18
CA THR A 22 -3.63 1.99 -2.13
C THR A 22 -4.85 1.20 -2.57
N SER A 23 -4.83 -0.13 -2.49
CA SER A 23 -5.89 -0.99 -3.00
C SER A 23 -6.29 -2.09 -2.02
N GLY A 24 -7.57 -2.46 -2.03
CA GLY A 24 -8.14 -3.45 -1.12
C GLY A 24 -8.66 -2.84 0.17
N GLY A 25 -8.72 -3.61 1.26
CA GLY A 25 -9.06 -3.10 2.58
C GLY A 25 -8.01 -2.11 3.10
N ASP A 26 -8.43 -1.13 3.86
CA ASP A 26 -7.52 -0.19 4.53
C ASP A 26 -7.02 -0.74 5.88
N CYS A 27 -5.98 -0.14 6.40
CA CYS A 27 -5.47 -0.37 7.74
C CYS A 27 -4.65 0.82 8.24
N GLN A 28 -4.34 0.84 9.52
CA GLN A 28 -3.64 1.95 10.19
C GLN A 28 -2.24 2.26 9.64
N ALA A 29 -1.59 1.34 8.93
CA ALA A 29 -0.23 1.53 8.45
C ALA A 29 -0.14 2.22 7.08
N LEU A 30 -1.22 2.33 6.31
CA LEU A 30 -1.17 2.81 4.92
C LEU A 30 -0.59 4.21 4.78
N ASN A 31 -1.12 5.18 5.54
CA ASN A 31 -0.65 6.55 5.49
C ASN A 31 0.81 6.68 5.98
N ALA A 32 1.19 5.92 7.01
CA ALA A 32 2.56 5.89 7.51
C ALA A 32 3.53 5.32 6.47
N ALA A 33 3.15 4.23 5.80
CA ALA A 33 3.96 3.61 4.75
C ALA A 33 4.13 4.56 3.54
N MET A 34 3.04 5.18 3.07
CA MET A 34 3.11 6.18 1.98
C MET A 34 4.04 7.35 2.35
N ARG A 35 3.90 7.90 3.57
CA ARG A 35 4.79 8.95 4.07
C ARG A 35 6.24 8.49 4.10
N GLY A 36 6.52 7.24 4.53
CA GLY A 36 7.86 6.66 4.53
C GLY A 36 8.48 6.60 3.13
N VAL A 37 7.71 6.13 2.15
CA VAL A 37 8.13 6.10 0.73
C VAL A 37 8.49 7.51 0.24
N VAL A 38 7.59 8.49 0.47
CA VAL A 38 7.79 9.85 -0.01
C VAL A 38 9.00 10.50 0.63
N LYS A 39 9.17 10.34 1.95
CA LYS A 39 10.36 10.85 2.64
C LYS A 39 11.66 10.19 2.14
N GLY A 40 11.63 8.87 1.93
CA GLY A 40 12.78 8.16 1.38
C GLY A 40 13.14 8.65 -0.03
N LEU A 41 12.15 8.85 -0.88
CA LEU A 41 12.36 9.39 -2.23
C LEU A 41 12.89 10.83 -2.19
N SER A 42 12.26 11.72 -1.40
CA SER A 42 12.66 13.13 -1.31
C SER A 42 14.07 13.34 -0.76
N ASN A 43 14.60 12.40 0.02
CA ASN A 43 15.97 12.45 0.52
C ASN A 43 17.02 11.96 -0.47
N ASN A 44 16.61 11.25 -1.52
CA ASN A 44 17.53 10.60 -2.47
C ASN A 44 17.33 11.01 -3.92
N VAL A 45 16.32 11.82 -4.22
CA VAL A 45 15.95 12.28 -5.56
C VAL A 45 15.77 13.79 -5.54
N ASP A 46 16.52 14.50 -6.37
CA ASP A 46 16.53 15.97 -6.38
C ASP A 46 15.24 16.57 -6.95
N GLU A 47 14.72 15.99 -8.03
CA GLU A 47 13.48 16.41 -8.66
C GLU A 47 12.46 15.27 -8.67
N LEU A 48 11.35 15.43 -7.93
CA LEU A 48 10.36 14.39 -7.67
C LEU A 48 8.93 14.93 -7.84
N GLU A 49 8.15 14.25 -8.67
CA GLU A 49 6.70 14.41 -8.75
C GLU A 49 6.01 13.13 -8.28
N ILE A 50 4.98 13.24 -7.45
CA ILE A 50 4.22 12.11 -6.93
C ILE A 50 2.76 12.25 -7.35
N TYR A 51 2.28 11.29 -8.12
CA TYR A 51 0.90 11.19 -8.59
C TYR A 51 0.13 10.19 -7.72
N GLY A 52 -0.78 10.68 -6.89
CA GLY A 52 -1.65 9.83 -6.07
C GLY A 52 -2.92 9.48 -6.81
N PHE A 53 -3.15 8.20 -7.07
CA PHE A 53 -4.37 7.69 -7.71
C PHE A 53 -5.46 7.47 -6.67
N HIS A 54 -6.65 8.04 -6.91
CA HIS A 54 -7.79 7.89 -6.02
C HIS A 54 -8.42 6.49 -6.14
N ASN A 55 -8.87 5.95 -5.01
CA ASN A 55 -9.59 4.68 -4.98
C ASN A 55 -8.84 3.50 -5.62
N GLY A 56 -7.52 3.48 -5.50
CA GLY A 56 -6.68 2.36 -5.92
C GLY A 56 -6.59 2.19 -7.43
N TYR A 57 -6.68 0.94 -7.91
CA TYR A 57 -6.64 0.66 -9.34
C TYR A 57 -7.74 1.35 -10.14
N LYS A 58 -8.87 1.68 -9.52
CA LYS A 58 -9.93 2.44 -10.18
C LYS A 58 -9.41 3.79 -10.68
N GLY A 59 -8.67 4.50 -9.85
CA GLY A 59 -8.06 5.77 -10.25
C GLY A 59 -7.05 5.62 -11.39
N LEU A 60 -6.25 4.56 -11.37
CA LEU A 60 -5.29 4.27 -12.43
C LEU A 60 -5.99 3.91 -13.77
N ILE A 61 -7.08 3.14 -13.72
CA ILE A 61 -7.88 2.75 -14.90
C ILE A 61 -8.53 3.97 -15.56
N TYR A 62 -9.15 4.83 -14.77
CA TYR A 62 -9.95 5.95 -15.28
C TYR A 62 -9.20 7.29 -15.31
N GLY A 63 -7.91 7.31 -14.93
CA GLY A 63 -7.11 8.53 -14.92
C GLY A 63 -7.52 9.52 -13.83
N ASP A 64 -8.05 9.04 -12.69
CA ASP A 64 -8.42 9.85 -11.54
C ASP A 64 -7.24 9.92 -10.54
N TYR A 65 -6.49 11.01 -10.62
CA TYR A 65 -5.29 11.24 -9.82
C TYR A 65 -5.12 12.71 -9.47
N ARG A 66 -4.26 12.98 -8.50
CA ARG A 66 -3.77 14.33 -8.21
C ARG A 66 -2.27 14.33 -7.98
N LEU A 67 -1.62 15.46 -8.27
CA LEU A 67 -0.25 15.70 -7.88
C LEU A 67 -0.20 15.93 -6.37
N LEU A 68 0.70 15.19 -5.69
CA LEU A 68 0.88 15.26 -4.25
C LEU A 68 2.13 16.04 -3.92
N THR A 69 2.03 16.85 -2.88
CA THR A 69 3.14 17.65 -2.33
C THR A 69 3.58 17.09 -0.98
N SER A 70 4.73 17.53 -0.47
CA SER A 70 5.18 17.18 0.88
C SER A 70 4.18 17.56 1.96
N ALA A 71 3.36 18.59 1.74
CA ALA A 71 2.31 19.02 2.67
C ALA A 71 1.20 17.97 2.83
N ASP A 72 0.85 17.24 1.76
CA ASP A 72 -0.15 16.18 1.78
C ASP A 72 0.24 15.02 2.70
N PHE A 73 1.53 14.83 2.93
CA PHE A 73 2.09 13.79 3.80
C PHE A 73 2.40 14.29 5.21
N SER A 74 2.10 15.54 5.52
CA SER A 74 2.24 16.09 6.87
C SER A 74 1.06 15.68 7.73
N GLY A 75 1.32 15.33 9.00
CA GLY A 75 0.27 14.98 9.96
C GLY A 75 -0.48 13.67 9.71
N ILE A 76 -0.06 12.84 8.74
CA ILE A 76 -0.77 11.59 8.41
C ILE A 76 -0.20 10.34 9.08
N LEU A 77 0.89 10.45 9.84
CA LEU A 77 1.60 9.30 10.40
C LEU A 77 0.70 8.42 11.29
N THR A 78 -0.12 9.06 12.12
CA THR A 78 -1.05 8.40 13.05
C THR A 78 -2.50 8.37 12.55
N LYS A 79 -2.74 8.90 11.34
CA LYS A 79 -4.09 8.93 10.76
C LYS A 79 -4.42 7.58 10.17
N GLY A 80 -5.54 6.98 10.58
CA GLY A 80 -6.05 5.72 10.03
C GLY A 80 -6.59 5.86 8.61
N GLY A 81 -6.90 4.72 8.00
CA GLY A 81 -7.36 4.66 6.62
C GLY A 81 -6.27 5.02 5.60
N THR A 82 -6.66 5.63 4.50
CA THR A 82 -5.77 6.08 3.43
C THR A 82 -6.21 7.44 2.86
N ILE A 83 -5.26 8.36 2.70
CA ILE A 83 -5.53 9.69 2.11
C ILE A 83 -5.87 9.62 0.61
N LEU A 84 -5.58 8.49 -0.04
CA LEU A 84 -5.87 8.27 -1.47
C LEU A 84 -7.21 7.56 -1.69
N GLY A 85 -7.86 7.08 -0.61
CA GLY A 85 -8.97 6.19 -0.74
C GLY A 85 -8.56 4.80 -1.26
N SER A 86 -9.47 3.85 -1.19
CA SER A 86 -9.23 2.48 -1.63
C SER A 86 -10.49 1.88 -2.22
N SER A 87 -10.33 0.97 -3.17
CA SER A 87 -11.40 0.15 -3.70
C SER A 87 -10.95 -1.30 -3.94
N ARG A 88 -11.90 -2.21 -4.00
CA ARG A 88 -11.63 -3.59 -4.36
C ARG A 88 -11.87 -3.79 -5.85
N GLN A 89 -10.79 -4.10 -6.57
CA GLN A 89 -10.84 -4.52 -7.96
C GLN A 89 -10.36 -5.97 -8.04
N PRO A 90 -11.26 -6.95 -8.21
CA PRO A 90 -10.87 -8.37 -8.19
C PRO A 90 -9.89 -8.68 -9.32
N PHE A 91 -8.78 -9.35 -9.01
CA PHE A 91 -7.76 -9.72 -9.99
C PHE A 91 -8.35 -10.49 -11.19
N LYS A 92 -9.29 -11.42 -10.93
CA LYS A 92 -9.94 -12.21 -11.98
C LYS A 92 -10.70 -11.36 -13.02
N GLN A 93 -11.09 -10.13 -12.64
CA GLN A 93 -11.84 -9.21 -13.51
C GLN A 93 -10.94 -8.18 -14.20
N MET A 94 -9.62 -8.20 -13.96
CA MET A 94 -8.71 -7.20 -14.55
C MET A 94 -8.60 -7.33 -16.07
N ARG A 95 -8.63 -8.57 -16.59
CA ARG A 95 -8.59 -8.84 -18.04
C ARG A 95 -9.99 -8.91 -18.68
N VAL A 96 -11.05 -8.67 -17.90
CA VAL A 96 -12.43 -8.60 -18.42
C VAL A 96 -12.74 -7.11 -18.64
N PRO A 97 -13.14 -6.73 -19.87
CA PRO A 97 -13.57 -5.35 -20.16
C PRO A 97 -14.66 -4.89 -19.18
N ASP A 98 -14.75 -3.60 -18.96
CA ASP A 98 -15.85 -3.04 -18.18
C ASP A 98 -17.15 -3.00 -18.99
N GLU A 99 -18.23 -2.45 -18.39
CA GLU A 99 -19.56 -2.33 -19.01
C GLU A 99 -19.56 -1.50 -20.30
N ASN A 100 -18.55 -0.65 -20.48
CA ASN A 100 -18.35 0.17 -21.68
C ASN A 100 -17.37 -0.44 -22.68
N GLY A 101 -16.91 -1.68 -22.44
CA GLY A 101 -15.94 -2.36 -23.29
C GLY A 101 -14.49 -1.91 -23.09
N LEU A 102 -14.17 -1.16 -22.03
CA LEU A 102 -12.81 -0.69 -21.74
C LEU A 102 -11.92 -1.83 -21.27
N ASP A 103 -10.80 -2.06 -21.96
CA ASP A 103 -9.72 -2.90 -21.45
C ASP A 103 -9.00 -2.19 -20.30
N LYS A 104 -9.20 -2.71 -19.09
CA LYS A 104 -8.68 -2.10 -17.86
C LYS A 104 -7.15 -2.14 -17.80
N VAL A 105 -6.52 -3.19 -18.32
CA VAL A 105 -5.07 -3.33 -18.30
C VAL A 105 -4.44 -2.31 -19.25
N GLU A 106 -4.99 -2.22 -20.46
CA GLU A 106 -4.52 -1.24 -21.43
C GLU A 106 -4.76 0.20 -20.96
N ALA A 107 -5.90 0.49 -20.33
CA ALA A 107 -6.19 1.79 -19.74
C ALA A 107 -5.18 2.19 -18.65
N MET A 108 -4.80 1.24 -17.77
CA MET A 108 -3.75 1.48 -16.76
C MET A 108 -2.39 1.78 -17.40
N LYS A 109 -2.02 1.05 -18.46
CA LYS A 109 -0.78 1.28 -19.23
C LYS A 109 -0.79 2.66 -19.89
N GLN A 110 -1.91 3.03 -20.51
CA GLN A 110 -2.07 4.35 -21.14
C GLN A 110 -1.91 5.47 -20.12
N THR A 111 -2.53 5.35 -18.94
CA THR A 111 -2.38 6.33 -17.85
C THR A 111 -0.93 6.42 -17.37
N TYR A 112 -0.26 5.29 -17.19
CA TYR A 112 1.15 5.23 -16.80
C TYR A 112 2.04 5.96 -17.81
N HIS A 113 1.89 5.66 -19.10
CA HIS A 113 2.69 6.28 -20.16
C HIS A 113 2.33 7.76 -20.40
N LYS A 114 1.05 8.12 -20.34
CA LYS A 114 0.58 9.51 -20.47
C LYS A 114 1.22 10.43 -19.42
N LEU A 115 1.39 9.93 -18.19
CA LEU A 115 2.03 10.67 -17.10
C LEU A 115 3.56 10.56 -17.13
N ASN A 116 4.12 9.75 -18.03
CA ASN A 116 5.55 9.42 -18.08
C ASN A 116 6.07 8.96 -16.71
N LEU A 117 5.35 8.06 -16.04
CA LEU A 117 5.76 7.54 -14.74
C LEU A 117 7.04 6.71 -14.88
N ASP A 118 7.98 6.91 -13.97
CA ASP A 118 9.19 6.08 -13.85
C ASP A 118 8.93 4.80 -13.05
N CYS A 119 7.97 4.87 -12.12
CA CYS A 119 7.62 3.75 -11.25
C CYS A 119 6.19 3.92 -10.70
N LEU A 120 5.54 2.80 -10.45
CA LEU A 120 4.25 2.74 -9.76
C LEU A 120 4.42 2.02 -8.41
N VAL A 121 4.20 2.72 -7.31
CA VAL A 121 4.22 2.17 -5.96
C VAL A 121 2.80 1.78 -5.55
N ILE A 122 2.60 0.51 -5.26
CA ILE A 122 1.28 -0.07 -4.98
C ILE A 122 1.27 -0.67 -3.58
N LEU A 123 0.37 -0.20 -2.72
CA LEU A 123 0.17 -0.75 -1.39
C LEU A 123 -1.12 -1.58 -1.35
N GLY A 124 -1.01 -2.86 -0.96
CA GLY A 124 -2.20 -3.70 -0.86
C GLY A 124 -1.92 -5.16 -0.52
N GLY A 125 -2.99 -5.93 -0.43
CA GLY A 125 -2.94 -7.35 -0.08
C GLY A 125 -2.68 -8.28 -1.27
N ASN A 126 -2.90 -9.59 -1.08
CA ASN A 126 -2.65 -10.64 -2.08
C ASN A 126 -3.29 -10.37 -3.45
N GLY A 127 -4.55 -9.93 -3.47
CA GLY A 127 -5.24 -9.61 -4.74
C GLY A 127 -4.59 -8.45 -5.47
N THR A 128 -4.18 -7.42 -4.73
CA THR A 128 -3.46 -6.25 -5.23
C THR A 128 -2.10 -6.62 -5.77
N GLN A 129 -1.37 -7.51 -5.08
CA GLN A 129 -0.07 -8.02 -5.50
C GLN A 129 -0.15 -8.77 -6.85
N LYS A 130 -1.20 -9.58 -7.04
CA LYS A 130 -1.41 -10.28 -8.33
C LYS A 130 -1.61 -9.30 -9.48
N THR A 131 -2.36 -8.22 -9.27
CA THR A 131 -2.55 -7.16 -10.27
C THR A 131 -1.24 -6.37 -10.48
N ALA A 132 -0.49 -6.09 -9.43
CA ALA A 132 0.82 -5.45 -9.53
C ALA A 132 1.80 -6.30 -10.38
N ASN A 133 1.82 -7.63 -10.16
CA ASN A 133 2.62 -8.54 -10.96
C ASN A 133 2.16 -8.59 -12.42
N LEU A 134 0.84 -8.58 -12.67
CA LEU A 134 0.30 -8.47 -14.03
C LEU A 134 0.83 -7.22 -14.75
N LEU A 135 0.79 -6.05 -14.10
CA LEU A 135 1.30 -4.82 -14.69
C LEU A 135 2.82 -4.88 -14.93
N ARG A 136 3.58 -5.54 -14.06
CA ARG A 136 5.01 -5.80 -14.27
C ARG A 136 5.24 -6.68 -15.51
N GLU A 137 4.45 -7.72 -15.70
CA GLU A 137 4.50 -8.59 -16.88
C GLU A 137 4.13 -7.85 -18.17
N GLU A 138 3.27 -6.84 -18.09
CA GLU A 138 2.94 -5.92 -19.19
C GLU A 138 4.02 -4.82 -19.41
N GLY A 139 5.15 -4.89 -18.72
CA GLY A 139 6.31 -4.06 -18.94
C GLY A 139 6.38 -2.76 -18.09
N LEU A 140 5.49 -2.58 -17.13
CA LEU A 140 5.55 -1.42 -16.24
C LEU A 140 6.54 -1.66 -15.11
N ASN A 141 7.23 -0.60 -14.68
CA ASN A 141 8.06 -0.63 -13.48
C ASN A 141 7.16 -0.47 -12.24
N VAL A 142 7.04 -1.53 -11.44
CA VAL A 142 6.11 -1.61 -10.31
C VAL A 142 6.84 -2.07 -9.05
N VAL A 143 6.61 -1.37 -7.94
CA VAL A 143 7.02 -1.79 -6.59
C VAL A 143 5.76 -2.03 -5.77
N HIS A 144 5.61 -3.25 -5.25
CA HIS A 144 4.49 -3.61 -4.38
C HIS A 144 4.93 -3.61 -2.90
N LEU A 145 4.16 -2.93 -2.05
CA LEU A 145 4.32 -2.93 -0.60
C LEU A 145 3.23 -3.82 0.02
N PRO A 146 3.60 -4.90 0.72
CA PRO A 146 2.66 -5.87 1.25
C PRO A 146 1.86 -5.28 2.43
N LYS A 147 0.60 -4.99 2.23
CA LYS A 147 -0.31 -4.44 3.23
C LYS A 147 -1.46 -5.40 3.51
N THR A 148 -1.54 -5.89 4.73
CA THR A 148 -2.67 -6.63 5.30
C THR A 148 -2.50 -6.69 6.82
N ILE A 149 -3.61 -6.84 7.55
CA ILE A 149 -3.58 -7.11 8.99
C ILE A 149 -3.37 -8.60 9.30
N ASP A 150 -3.55 -9.48 8.30
CA ASP A 150 -3.56 -10.93 8.48
C ASP A 150 -2.16 -11.55 8.46
N ASN A 151 -1.14 -10.81 7.99
CA ASN A 151 0.23 -11.30 7.78
C ASN A 151 0.31 -12.57 6.90
N ASP A 152 -0.51 -12.63 5.86
CA ASP A 152 -0.72 -13.80 5.00
C ASP A 152 -0.08 -13.68 3.61
N ILE A 153 0.85 -12.74 3.39
CA ILE A 153 1.54 -12.53 2.12
C ILE A 153 2.87 -13.26 2.13
N TYR A 154 3.05 -14.19 1.20
CA TYR A 154 4.29 -14.92 1.03
C TYR A 154 5.45 -14.00 0.60
N GLY A 155 6.63 -14.25 1.16
CA GLY A 155 7.87 -13.53 0.81
C GLY A 155 8.13 -12.27 1.63
N THR A 156 7.38 -12.05 2.70
CA THR A 156 7.64 -11.00 3.70
C THR A 156 7.47 -11.56 5.12
N ASP A 157 8.27 -11.09 6.05
CA ASP A 157 8.17 -11.50 7.46
C ASP A 157 7.00 -10.81 8.15
N VAL A 158 6.81 -9.51 7.87
CA VAL A 158 5.76 -8.69 8.46
C VAL A 158 5.13 -7.80 7.40
N THR A 159 3.80 -7.80 7.37
CA THR A 159 3.02 -6.93 6.49
C THR A 159 2.70 -5.59 7.15
N PHE A 160 2.59 -4.52 6.36
CA PHE A 160 2.12 -3.23 6.83
C PHE A 160 0.68 -3.33 7.33
N GLY A 161 0.48 -3.08 8.62
CA GLY A 161 -0.81 -3.17 9.29
C GLY A 161 -0.94 -4.29 10.31
N PHE A 162 -0.13 -5.35 10.23
CA PHE A 162 -0.19 -6.48 11.15
C PHE A 162 0.10 -6.06 12.60
N GLN A 163 1.23 -5.37 12.85
CA GLN A 163 1.59 -4.95 14.20
C GLN A 163 0.58 -3.97 14.81
N SER A 164 0.06 -3.02 14.02
CA SER A 164 -0.97 -2.09 14.50
C SER A 164 -2.25 -2.82 14.88
N ALA A 165 -2.63 -3.84 14.11
CA ALA A 165 -3.80 -4.64 14.40
C ALA A 165 -3.63 -5.52 15.65
N ILE A 166 -2.44 -6.08 15.88
CA ILE A 166 -2.11 -6.79 17.13
C ILE A 166 -2.32 -5.86 18.32
N ASN A 167 -1.72 -4.69 18.31
CA ASN A 167 -1.79 -3.75 19.42
C ASN A 167 -3.26 -3.37 19.75
N ILE A 168 -4.07 -3.11 18.73
CA ILE A 168 -5.50 -2.77 18.92
C ILE A 168 -6.26 -3.97 19.48
N ALA A 169 -6.02 -5.18 18.99
CA ALA A 169 -6.68 -6.39 19.46
C ALA A 169 -6.29 -6.71 20.92
N THR A 170 -5.02 -6.60 21.27
CA THR A 170 -4.51 -6.78 22.64
C THR A 170 -5.16 -5.78 23.59
N GLU A 171 -5.18 -4.49 23.25
CA GLU A 171 -5.82 -3.44 24.06
C GLU A 171 -7.31 -3.75 24.30
N ALA A 172 -8.03 -4.21 23.28
CA ALA A 172 -9.44 -4.59 23.41
C ALA A 172 -9.63 -5.82 24.32
N ILE A 173 -8.73 -6.80 24.26
CA ILE A 173 -8.73 -8.00 25.13
C ILE A 173 -8.45 -7.59 26.58
N ASP A 174 -7.48 -6.74 26.81
CA ASP A 174 -7.12 -6.22 28.14
C ASP A 174 -8.30 -5.50 28.82
N CYS A 175 -9.09 -4.76 28.06
CA CYS A 175 -10.30 -4.12 28.57
C CYS A 175 -11.34 -5.11 29.13
N ILE A 176 -11.35 -6.37 28.64
CA ILE A 176 -12.30 -7.40 29.07
C ILE A 176 -11.76 -8.20 30.25
N HIS A 177 -10.44 -8.30 30.42
CA HIS A 177 -9.79 -9.18 31.38
C HIS A 177 -10.25 -8.94 32.84
N THR A 178 -10.34 -7.69 33.26
CA THR A 178 -10.71 -7.33 34.65
C THR A 178 -12.14 -7.71 34.99
N THR A 179 -13.10 -7.53 34.08
CA THR A 179 -14.48 -7.93 34.32
C THR A 179 -14.66 -9.45 34.27
N ALA A 180 -13.85 -10.15 33.45
CA ALA A 180 -13.81 -11.60 33.43
C ALA A 180 -13.41 -12.15 34.81
N ALA A 181 -12.33 -11.65 35.37
CA ALA A 181 -11.85 -12.03 36.71
C ALA A 181 -12.85 -11.69 37.81
N SER A 182 -13.43 -10.49 37.81
CA SER A 182 -14.36 -10.03 38.84
C SER A 182 -15.65 -10.84 38.91
N HIS A 183 -16.09 -11.41 37.81
CA HIS A 183 -17.36 -12.15 37.73
C HIS A 183 -17.18 -13.67 37.51
N ASN A 184 -15.93 -14.18 37.53
CA ASN A 184 -15.61 -15.57 37.18
C ASN A 184 -16.21 -15.97 35.82
N ARG A 185 -16.11 -15.11 34.82
CA ARG A 185 -16.65 -15.33 33.47
C ARG A 185 -15.58 -15.76 32.52
N VAL A 186 -15.96 -16.59 31.55
CA VAL A 186 -15.17 -16.90 30.36
C VAL A 186 -15.70 -16.06 29.21
N PHE A 187 -14.80 -15.33 28.54
CA PHE A 187 -15.11 -14.57 27.34
C PHE A 187 -14.46 -15.25 26.13
N ILE A 188 -15.21 -15.32 25.05
CA ILE A 188 -14.72 -15.74 23.75
C ILE A 188 -14.62 -14.48 22.89
N VAL A 189 -13.40 -14.13 22.47
CA VAL A 189 -13.13 -12.97 21.64
C VAL A 189 -12.79 -13.43 20.23
N GLU A 190 -13.61 -13.07 19.26
CA GLU A 190 -13.33 -13.33 17.85
C GLU A 190 -12.47 -12.20 17.29
N VAL A 191 -11.32 -12.56 16.70
CA VAL A 191 -10.39 -11.65 16.06
C VAL A 191 -10.28 -12.01 14.59
N MET A 192 -10.21 -11.00 13.70
CA MET A 192 -9.95 -11.21 12.28
C MET A 192 -8.59 -11.92 12.08
N GLY A 193 -8.37 -12.51 10.93
CA GLY A 193 -7.09 -13.21 10.65
C GLY A 193 -7.17 -14.03 9.36
N HIS A 194 -8.22 -13.85 8.55
CA HIS A 194 -8.44 -14.57 7.30
C HIS A 194 -8.31 -16.10 7.51
N LYS A 195 -7.27 -16.74 6.92
CA LYS A 195 -7.08 -18.21 7.00
C LYS A 195 -5.87 -18.63 7.84
N VAL A 196 -5.12 -17.69 8.40
CA VAL A 196 -3.82 -17.98 9.02
C VAL A 196 -3.79 -17.87 10.55
N GLY A 197 -4.66 -17.06 11.15
CA GLY A 197 -4.80 -16.95 12.61
C GLY A 197 -3.67 -16.22 13.33
N TRP A 198 -2.69 -15.64 12.64
CA TRP A 198 -1.55 -14.97 13.25
C TRP A 198 -1.97 -13.81 14.15
N LEU A 199 -2.94 -13.02 13.71
CA LEU A 199 -3.43 -11.87 14.48
C LEU A 199 -3.99 -12.31 15.84
N THR A 200 -4.81 -13.35 15.86
CA THR A 200 -5.39 -13.91 17.08
C THR A 200 -4.30 -14.48 18.01
N LEU A 201 -3.34 -15.20 17.43
CA LEU A 201 -2.25 -15.79 18.21
C LEU A 201 -1.41 -14.71 18.91
N TYR A 202 -0.95 -13.70 18.15
CA TYR A 202 -0.09 -12.67 18.71
C TYR A 202 -0.81 -11.69 19.64
N ALA A 203 -2.12 -11.50 19.47
CA ALA A 203 -2.91 -10.67 20.36
C ALA A 203 -3.28 -11.38 21.68
N GLY A 204 -3.20 -12.72 21.71
CA GLY A 204 -3.56 -13.52 22.88
C GLY A 204 -2.37 -14.02 23.72
N ILE A 205 -1.12 -13.73 23.31
CA ILE A 205 0.11 -14.02 24.08
C ILE A 205 0.45 -12.83 24.95
#